data_4af32d2504713c8d4f135027ce517dad
#
_entry.id   4af32d2504713c8d4f135027ce517dad
#
_cell.length_a   1.000
_cell.length_b   1.000
_cell.length_c   1.000
_cell.angle_alpha   90.00
_cell.angle_beta   90.00
_cell.angle_gamma   90.00
#
_symmetry.space_group_name_H-M   'P 1'
#
loop_
_entity.id
_entity.type
_entity.pdbx_description
1 polymer ?
#
loop_
_entity_poly.entity_id
_entity_poly.type
_entity_poly.pdbx_seq_one_letter_code
_entity_poly.pdbx_strand_id
1 'polypeptide(L)'
;MNRILRLYAFLLPLLAAVFVFEFGVNVPYWDEFEFAGMMSGGPGFWKYITAPHNEHVMPLGKLAYYALARLTSMDSKAMMYLSVIILSIPYLLLVRRIRTHDLMAAAATVLIFFTAFFSPRSCVNLLWGFQPPYLAAFSFGILAILSCDWFLRTRNGWHLLAASLCCTAASLCSAHGLLSWVSVALAAIYSRQFRKCLASLAPAAIIAACYLVSARHFPPAAGGGGVSPAGS
;
A
#
# COMPACT_ATOMS: atom_id res chain seq x y z
N MET A 1 24.08 11.32 -8.91
CA MET A 1 24.04 10.75 -7.54
C MET A 1 25.37 10.07 -7.26
N ASN A 2 26.06 10.44 -6.20
CA ASN A 2 27.34 9.87 -5.79
C ASN A 2 27.18 8.34 -5.63
N ARG A 3 28.18 7.56 -6.03
CA ARG A 3 28.17 6.08 -5.91
C ARG A 3 27.86 5.63 -4.47
N ILE A 4 28.39 6.36 -3.51
CA ILE A 4 28.17 6.12 -2.08
C ILE A 4 26.67 6.24 -1.70
N LEU A 5 25.98 7.29 -2.15
CA LEU A 5 24.56 7.50 -1.83
C LEU A 5 23.65 6.42 -2.46
N ARG A 6 24.02 5.92 -3.65
CA ARG A 6 23.34 4.77 -4.27
C ARG A 6 23.50 3.50 -3.45
N LEU A 7 24.72 3.27 -2.95
CA LEU A 7 25.00 2.10 -2.11
C LEU A 7 24.15 2.14 -0.82
N TYR A 8 24.11 3.30 -0.13
CA TYR A 8 23.27 3.48 1.06
C TYR A 8 21.77 3.34 0.77
N ALA A 9 21.31 3.75 -0.42
CA ALA A 9 19.91 3.58 -0.80
C ALA A 9 19.49 2.10 -0.91
N PHE A 10 20.38 1.22 -1.38
CA PHE A 10 20.10 -0.22 -1.41
C PHE A 10 20.26 -0.89 -0.05
N LEU A 11 20.97 -0.27 0.88
CA LEU A 11 21.22 -0.85 2.20
C LEU A 11 19.93 -0.99 3.02
N LEU A 12 19.02 -0.02 2.97
CA LEU A 12 17.80 -0.06 3.76
C LEU A 12 16.86 -1.24 3.41
N PRO A 13 16.51 -1.47 2.13
CA PRO A 13 15.77 -2.67 1.75
C PRO A 13 16.48 -3.97 2.14
N LEU A 14 17.79 -4.02 2.00
CA LEU A 14 18.58 -5.18 2.39
C LEU A 14 18.53 -5.43 3.89
N LEU A 15 18.70 -4.39 4.72
CA LEU A 15 18.60 -4.49 6.17
C LEU A 15 17.19 -4.91 6.60
N ALA A 16 16.14 -4.41 5.94
CA ALA A 16 14.77 -4.85 6.19
C ALA A 16 14.57 -6.33 5.83
N ALA A 17 15.14 -6.79 4.72
CA ALA A 17 15.09 -8.21 4.34
C ALA A 17 15.84 -9.09 5.34
N VAL A 18 17.01 -8.66 5.82
CA VAL A 18 17.75 -9.35 6.89
C VAL A 18 16.95 -9.34 8.18
N PHE A 19 16.30 -8.26 8.52
CA PHE A 19 15.45 -8.17 9.70
C PHE A 19 14.28 -9.17 9.64
N VAL A 20 13.62 -9.30 8.48
CA VAL A 20 12.59 -10.34 8.27
C VAL A 20 13.19 -11.74 8.34
N PHE A 21 14.40 -11.95 7.81
CA PHE A 21 15.09 -13.24 7.88
C PHE A 21 15.31 -13.69 9.32
N GLU A 22 15.86 -12.81 10.15
CA GLU A 22 16.23 -13.11 11.55
C GLU A 22 15.01 -13.21 12.48
N PHE A 23 14.05 -12.28 12.34
CA PHE A 23 12.95 -12.12 13.30
C PHE A 23 11.58 -12.55 12.78
N GLY A 24 11.44 -12.76 11.47
CA GLY A 24 10.17 -13.21 10.89
C GLY A 24 9.86 -14.65 11.31
N VAL A 25 8.63 -14.87 11.72
CA VAL A 25 8.14 -16.20 12.12
C VAL A 25 7.07 -16.65 11.12
N ASN A 26 7.20 -17.87 10.60
CA ASN A 26 6.22 -18.43 9.68
C ASN A 26 5.02 -19.02 10.45
N VAL A 27 4.29 -18.14 11.11
CA VAL A 27 3.05 -18.46 11.82
C VAL A 27 2.04 -17.37 11.51
N PRO A 28 0.83 -17.71 11.03
CA PRO A 28 -0.23 -16.73 10.82
C PRO A 28 -0.53 -15.98 12.12
N TYR A 29 -0.73 -14.68 12.00
CA TYR A 29 -0.97 -13.81 13.14
C TYR A 29 -2.18 -12.89 12.86
N TRP A 30 -3.09 -12.79 13.82
CA TRP A 30 -4.26 -11.91 13.81
C TRP A 30 -5.11 -12.07 12.54
N ASP A 31 -5.22 -11.03 11.70
CA ASP A 31 -6.06 -10.99 10.51
C ASP A 31 -5.66 -12.02 9.45
N GLU A 32 -4.45 -12.59 9.53
CA GLU A 32 -4.04 -13.68 8.65
C GLU A 32 -4.91 -14.94 8.81
N PHE A 33 -5.52 -15.14 9.98
CA PHE A 33 -6.42 -16.27 10.20
C PHE A 33 -7.70 -16.20 9.38
N GLU A 34 -8.18 -15.02 8.99
CA GLU A 34 -9.32 -14.91 8.08
C GLU A 34 -9.01 -15.55 6.72
N PHE A 35 -7.77 -15.38 6.26
CA PHE A 35 -7.29 -15.96 5.00
C PHE A 35 -7.10 -17.48 5.11
N ALA A 36 -6.61 -17.96 6.25
CA ALA A 36 -6.48 -19.39 6.51
C ALA A 36 -7.85 -20.08 6.45
N GLY A 37 -8.89 -19.46 7.01
CA GLY A 37 -10.27 -19.94 6.91
C GLY A 37 -10.77 -20.09 5.48
N MET A 38 -10.43 -19.13 4.61
CA MET A 38 -10.79 -19.22 3.18
C MET A 38 -10.02 -20.31 2.44
N MET A 39 -8.76 -20.53 2.77
CA MET A 39 -7.93 -21.58 2.17
C MET A 39 -8.41 -22.99 2.52
N SER A 40 -9.02 -23.17 3.69
CA SER A 40 -9.56 -24.43 4.20
C SER A 40 -11.02 -24.73 3.80
N GLY A 41 -11.60 -23.99 2.87
CA GLY A 41 -12.97 -24.21 2.38
C GLY A 41 -14.02 -23.27 2.96
N GLY A 42 -13.60 -22.11 3.41
CA GLY A 42 -14.47 -21.00 3.85
C GLY A 42 -15.38 -20.43 2.75
N PRO A 43 -15.96 -19.26 2.92
CA PRO A 43 -16.90 -18.65 1.98
C PRO A 43 -16.31 -18.55 0.58
N GLY A 44 -17.17 -18.66 -0.45
CA GLY A 44 -16.73 -18.64 -1.84
C GLY A 44 -15.80 -17.49 -2.18
N PHE A 45 -14.82 -17.74 -3.04
CA PHE A 45 -13.73 -16.83 -3.40
C PHE A 45 -14.19 -15.37 -3.65
N TRP A 46 -15.21 -15.19 -4.49
CA TRP A 46 -15.69 -13.85 -4.82
C TRP A 46 -16.32 -13.14 -3.63
N LYS A 47 -17.08 -13.87 -2.79
CA LYS A 47 -17.63 -13.31 -1.56
C LYS A 47 -16.53 -12.82 -0.64
N TYR A 48 -15.43 -13.54 -0.55
CA TYR A 48 -14.27 -13.15 0.25
C TYR A 48 -13.55 -11.92 -0.32
N ILE A 49 -13.23 -11.91 -1.62
CA ILE A 49 -12.52 -10.79 -2.27
C ILE A 49 -13.30 -9.49 -2.17
N THR A 50 -14.63 -9.54 -2.30
CA THR A 50 -15.49 -8.36 -2.28
C THR A 50 -15.98 -7.96 -0.90
N ALA A 51 -15.92 -8.86 0.09
CA ALA A 51 -16.29 -8.53 1.46
C ALA A 51 -15.36 -7.42 2.01
N PRO A 52 -15.89 -6.46 2.76
CA PRO A 52 -15.04 -5.51 3.47
C PRO A 52 -14.21 -6.23 4.54
N HIS A 53 -13.08 -5.66 4.87
CA HIS A 53 -12.27 -6.01 6.04
C HIS A 53 -12.26 -4.79 6.95
N ASN A 54 -12.96 -4.88 8.07
CA ASN A 54 -13.30 -3.70 8.88
C ASN A 54 -13.93 -2.61 8.00
N GLU A 55 -13.40 -1.38 8.04
CA GLU A 55 -13.84 -0.26 7.20
C GLU A 55 -13.21 -0.23 5.80
N HIS A 56 -12.38 -1.22 5.43
CA HIS A 56 -11.64 -1.23 4.19
C HIS A 56 -12.25 -2.17 3.14
N VAL A 57 -12.56 -1.63 1.97
CA VAL A 57 -12.84 -2.43 0.76
C VAL A 57 -11.51 -2.59 0.02
N MET A 58 -10.91 -3.79 0.10
CA MET A 58 -9.54 -4.02 -0.38
C MET A 58 -9.44 -5.21 -1.36
N PRO A 59 -10.22 -5.23 -2.45
CA PRO A 59 -10.26 -6.39 -3.33
C PRO A 59 -8.92 -6.71 -4.00
N LEU A 60 -8.15 -5.68 -4.40
CA LEU A 60 -6.83 -5.89 -5.00
C LEU A 60 -5.83 -6.41 -3.98
N GLY A 61 -5.83 -5.85 -2.78
CA GLY A 61 -4.97 -6.32 -1.69
C GLY A 61 -5.27 -7.76 -1.30
N LYS A 62 -6.55 -8.11 -1.16
CA LYS A 62 -6.98 -9.49 -0.89
C LYS A 62 -6.62 -10.45 -2.01
N LEU A 63 -6.80 -10.05 -3.27
CA LEU A 63 -6.43 -10.88 -4.42
C LEU A 63 -4.93 -11.17 -4.44
N ALA A 64 -4.10 -10.14 -4.23
CA ALA A 64 -2.65 -10.29 -4.18
C ALA A 64 -2.21 -11.21 -3.02
N TYR A 65 -2.80 -11.00 -1.84
CA TYR A 65 -2.56 -11.85 -0.68
C TYR A 65 -2.95 -13.30 -0.97
N TYR A 66 -4.17 -13.53 -1.47
CA TYR A 66 -4.65 -14.87 -1.79
C TYR A 66 -3.74 -15.57 -2.80
N ALA A 67 -3.35 -14.89 -3.87
CA ALA A 67 -2.46 -15.45 -4.88
C ALA A 67 -1.12 -15.91 -4.27
N LEU A 68 -0.51 -15.06 -3.43
CA LEU A 68 0.76 -15.40 -2.78
C LEU A 68 0.58 -16.51 -1.74
N ALA A 69 -0.51 -16.47 -0.95
CA ALA A 69 -0.84 -17.52 0.01
C ALA A 69 -0.97 -18.89 -0.67
N ARG A 70 -1.62 -18.93 -1.84
CA ARG A 70 -1.73 -20.17 -2.64
C ARG A 70 -0.39 -20.66 -3.17
N LEU A 71 0.45 -19.73 -3.64
CA LEU A 71 1.77 -20.06 -4.21
C LEU A 71 2.78 -20.52 -3.14
N THR A 72 2.65 -20.03 -1.92
CA THR A 72 3.60 -20.28 -0.83
C THR A 72 3.06 -21.19 0.26
N SER A 73 1.87 -21.78 0.06
CA SER A 73 1.20 -22.60 1.09
C SER A 73 1.01 -21.86 2.42
N MET A 74 0.58 -20.61 2.36
CA MET A 74 0.34 -19.74 3.53
C MET A 74 1.62 -19.37 4.29
N ASP A 75 2.77 -19.25 3.62
CA ASP A 75 4.00 -18.81 4.26
C ASP A 75 3.92 -17.32 4.64
N SER A 76 3.70 -17.03 5.94
CA SER A 76 3.65 -15.66 6.48
C SER A 76 4.97 -14.90 6.26
N LYS A 77 6.10 -15.62 6.24
CA LYS A 77 7.42 -15.02 5.99
C LYS A 77 7.55 -14.53 4.55
N ALA A 78 6.96 -15.24 3.58
CA ALA A 78 6.88 -14.79 2.19
C ALA A 78 6.06 -13.50 2.06
N MET A 79 4.98 -13.34 2.85
CA MET A 79 4.20 -12.10 2.91
C MET A 79 5.00 -10.94 3.48
N MET A 80 5.81 -11.17 4.51
CA MET A 80 6.72 -10.16 5.09
C MET A 80 7.76 -9.70 4.04
N TYR A 81 8.35 -10.62 3.28
CA TYR A 81 9.25 -10.25 2.17
C TYR A 81 8.53 -9.46 1.06
N LEU A 82 7.27 -9.79 0.76
CA LEU A 82 6.46 -9.00 -0.17
C LEU A 82 6.32 -7.56 0.32
N SER A 83 6.10 -7.33 1.62
CA SER A 83 6.07 -6.00 2.23
C SER A 83 7.37 -5.22 1.98
N VAL A 84 8.51 -5.86 2.16
CA VAL A 84 9.84 -5.26 1.89
C VAL A 84 9.97 -4.89 0.40
N ILE A 85 9.56 -5.77 -0.51
CA ILE A 85 9.62 -5.52 -1.96
C ILE A 85 8.71 -4.35 -2.34
N ILE A 86 7.46 -4.35 -1.88
CA ILE A 86 6.47 -3.30 -2.15
C ILE A 86 6.98 -1.92 -1.73
N LEU A 87 7.57 -1.80 -0.55
CA LEU A 87 8.14 -0.54 -0.05
C LEU A 87 9.42 -0.14 -0.78
N SER A 88 10.22 -1.10 -1.22
CA SER A 88 11.51 -0.85 -1.86
C SER A 88 11.36 -0.19 -3.23
N ILE A 89 10.31 -0.54 -3.99
CA ILE A 89 10.09 -0.02 -5.35
C ILE A 89 9.95 1.52 -5.35
N PRO A 90 8.95 2.12 -4.67
CA PRO A 90 8.78 3.57 -4.67
C PRO A 90 9.96 4.28 -4.00
N TYR A 91 10.54 3.69 -2.95
CA TYR A 91 11.72 4.23 -2.29
C TYR A 91 12.90 4.38 -3.26
N LEU A 92 13.26 3.32 -3.98
CA LEU A 92 14.38 3.35 -4.93
C LEU A 92 14.10 4.30 -6.10
N LEU A 93 12.86 4.39 -6.57
CA LEU A 93 12.46 5.34 -7.61
C LEU A 93 12.59 6.80 -7.11
N LEU A 94 12.16 7.09 -5.89
CA LEU A 94 12.34 8.41 -5.28
C LEU A 94 13.82 8.77 -5.14
N VAL A 95 14.63 7.89 -4.56
CA VAL A 95 16.07 8.13 -4.42
C VAL A 95 16.74 8.34 -5.77
N ARG A 96 16.35 7.56 -6.79
CA ARG A 96 16.86 7.74 -8.17
C ARG A 96 16.42 9.07 -8.77
N ARG A 97 15.23 9.57 -8.37
CA ARG A 97 14.66 10.81 -8.90
C ARG A 97 15.31 12.05 -8.34
N ILE A 98 15.84 12.00 -7.12
CA ILE A 98 16.53 13.12 -6.48
C ILE A 98 17.81 13.43 -7.23
N ARG A 99 17.98 14.68 -7.62
CA ARG A 99 19.17 15.13 -8.35
C ARG A 99 20.41 15.02 -7.47
N THR A 100 21.54 14.73 -8.09
CA THR A 100 22.84 14.49 -7.42
C THR A 100 23.32 15.66 -6.57
N HIS A 101 22.78 16.85 -6.79
CA HIS A 101 23.22 18.08 -6.09
C HIS A 101 22.37 18.44 -4.87
N ASP A 102 21.25 17.72 -4.66
CA ASP A 102 20.37 17.94 -3.51
C ASP A 102 20.57 16.84 -2.46
N LEU A 103 21.71 16.91 -1.79
CA LEU A 103 22.06 15.95 -0.74
C LEU A 103 21.05 16.00 0.43
N MET A 104 20.51 17.19 0.72
CA MET A 104 19.55 17.37 1.81
C MET A 104 18.24 16.63 1.50
N ALA A 105 17.69 16.80 0.30
CA ALA A 105 16.49 16.08 -0.12
C ALA A 105 16.70 14.56 -0.14
N ALA A 106 17.87 14.11 -0.58
CA ALA A 106 18.22 12.68 -0.57
C ALA A 106 18.30 12.14 0.86
N ALA A 107 18.99 12.85 1.76
CA ALA A 107 19.11 12.46 3.17
C ALA A 107 17.74 12.46 3.87
N ALA A 108 16.90 13.46 3.62
CA ALA A 108 15.54 13.53 4.15
C ALA A 108 14.69 12.36 3.67
N THR A 109 14.76 11.99 2.37
CA THR A 109 14.02 10.83 1.83
C THR A 109 14.47 9.54 2.51
N VAL A 110 15.78 9.31 2.61
CA VAL A 110 16.33 8.12 3.29
C VAL A 110 15.86 8.08 4.74
N LEU A 111 15.94 9.21 5.46
CA LEU A 111 15.55 9.29 6.87
C LEU A 111 14.05 9.03 7.06
N ILE A 112 13.19 9.61 6.22
CA ILE A 112 11.73 9.41 6.28
C ILE A 112 11.40 7.92 6.06
N PHE A 113 11.95 7.31 5.00
CA PHE A 113 11.67 5.88 4.75
C PHE A 113 12.26 4.98 5.83
N PHE A 114 13.44 5.29 6.34
CA PHE A 114 14.01 4.54 7.45
C PHE A 114 13.10 4.62 8.67
N THR A 115 12.76 5.82 9.13
CA THR A 115 11.98 5.99 10.36
C THR A 115 10.55 5.47 10.25
N ALA A 116 9.91 5.63 9.10
CA ALA A 116 8.52 5.24 8.90
C ALA A 116 8.34 3.74 8.59
N PHE A 117 9.26 3.12 7.86
CA PHE A 117 9.03 1.80 7.27
C PHE A 117 10.13 0.78 7.49
N PHE A 118 11.41 1.18 7.47
CA PHE A 118 12.54 0.23 7.47
C PHE A 118 13.22 0.12 8.85
N SER A 119 12.82 0.89 9.84
CA SER A 119 13.41 0.80 11.17
C SER A 119 12.82 -0.37 11.97
N PRO A 120 13.54 -0.92 12.95
CA PRO A 120 12.99 -1.92 13.86
C PRO A 120 11.77 -1.43 14.66
N ARG A 121 11.60 -0.11 14.81
CA ARG A 121 10.40 0.49 15.42
C ARG A 121 9.13 0.20 14.61
N SER A 122 9.28 -0.01 13.30
CA SER A 122 8.20 -0.37 12.38
C SER A 122 8.05 -1.89 12.25
N CYS A 123 8.43 -2.67 13.28
CA CYS A 123 8.42 -4.14 13.24
C CYS A 123 7.05 -4.71 12.84
N VAL A 124 5.95 -4.12 13.29
CA VAL A 124 4.60 -4.53 12.88
C VAL A 124 4.43 -4.46 11.36
N ASN A 125 4.95 -3.42 10.70
CA ASN A 125 4.86 -3.29 9.25
C ASN A 125 5.72 -4.30 8.48
N LEU A 126 6.78 -4.80 9.09
CA LEU A 126 7.74 -5.72 8.46
C LEU A 126 7.50 -7.18 8.84
N LEU A 127 7.07 -7.43 10.08
CA LEU A 127 6.95 -8.78 10.66
C LEU A 127 5.50 -9.28 10.77
N TRP A 128 4.54 -8.56 10.20
CA TRP A 128 3.16 -8.99 10.12
C TRP A 128 2.78 -9.28 8.66
N GLY A 129 2.48 -10.53 8.37
CA GLY A 129 2.20 -11.00 7.01
C GLY A 129 0.94 -10.40 6.38
N PHE A 130 0.06 -9.77 7.14
CA PHE A 130 -1.13 -9.07 6.63
C PHE A 130 -0.86 -7.65 6.11
N GLN A 131 0.33 -7.10 6.29
CA GLN A 131 0.65 -5.72 5.92
C GLN A 131 0.75 -5.41 4.41
N PRO A 132 1.05 -6.36 3.49
CA PRO A 132 1.22 -6.04 2.08
C PRO A 132 0.13 -5.16 1.45
N PRO A 133 -1.19 -5.36 1.70
CA PRO A 133 -2.23 -4.49 1.15
C PRO A 133 -2.10 -3.01 1.55
N TYR A 134 -1.84 -2.74 2.83
CA TYR A 134 -1.69 -1.37 3.34
C TYR A 134 -0.45 -0.69 2.79
N LEU A 135 0.66 -1.42 2.76
CA LEU A 135 1.93 -0.92 2.21
C LEU A 135 1.85 -0.74 0.70
N ALA A 136 1.07 -1.57 0.00
CA ALA A 136 0.79 -1.40 -1.42
C ALA A 136 -0.02 -0.12 -1.68
N ALA A 137 -1.04 0.18 -0.88
CA ALA A 137 -1.80 1.43 -0.99
C ALA A 137 -0.88 2.65 -0.87
N PHE A 138 0.01 2.65 0.12
CA PHE A 138 1.00 3.71 0.30
C PHE A 138 1.99 3.79 -0.88
N SER A 139 2.52 2.66 -1.33
CA SER A 139 3.48 2.58 -2.43
C SER A 139 2.89 3.05 -3.76
N PHE A 140 1.67 2.64 -4.08
CA PHE A 140 0.95 3.14 -5.24
C PHE A 140 0.66 4.64 -5.13
N GLY A 141 0.37 5.16 -3.93
CA GLY A 141 0.24 6.60 -3.69
C GLY A 141 1.50 7.38 -4.06
N ILE A 142 2.67 6.91 -3.67
CA ILE A 142 3.96 7.51 -4.06
C ILE A 142 4.17 7.41 -5.58
N LEU A 143 3.87 6.26 -6.19
CA LEU A 143 3.98 6.09 -7.65
C LEU A 143 3.05 7.03 -8.40
N ALA A 144 1.85 7.31 -7.86
CA ALA A 144 0.93 8.29 -8.43
C ALA A 144 1.54 9.71 -8.38
N ILE A 145 2.14 10.11 -7.25
CA ILE A 145 2.83 11.41 -7.11
C ILE A 145 3.97 11.53 -8.13
N LEU A 146 4.80 10.50 -8.26
CA LEU A 146 5.88 10.49 -9.24
C LEU A 146 5.37 10.59 -10.68
N SER A 147 4.28 9.90 -10.99
CA SER A 147 3.64 9.94 -12.30
C SER A 147 3.05 11.33 -12.58
N CYS A 148 2.45 11.99 -11.59
CA CYS A 148 2.00 13.38 -11.70
C CYS A 148 3.18 14.34 -11.94
N ASP A 149 4.30 14.19 -11.23
CA ASP A 149 5.50 14.99 -11.48
C ASP A 149 6.01 14.82 -12.91
N TRP A 150 6.04 13.60 -13.43
CA TRP A 150 6.40 13.36 -14.85
C TRP A 150 5.39 13.99 -15.81
N PHE A 151 4.10 13.90 -15.56
CA PHE A 151 3.08 14.58 -16.34
C PHE A 151 3.30 16.09 -16.37
N LEU A 152 3.56 16.71 -15.24
CA LEU A 152 3.79 18.15 -15.15
C LEU A 152 5.01 18.61 -15.95
N ARG A 153 6.04 17.77 -16.06
CA ARG A 153 7.28 18.07 -16.79
C ARG A 153 7.15 17.80 -18.29
N THR A 154 6.53 16.68 -18.66
CA THR A 154 6.53 16.21 -20.06
C THR A 154 5.24 16.55 -20.80
N ARG A 155 4.17 16.87 -20.06
CA ARG A 155 2.81 17.08 -20.57
C ARG A 155 2.24 15.85 -21.32
N ASN A 156 2.86 14.69 -21.17
CA ASN A 156 2.44 13.45 -21.79
C ASN A 156 1.30 12.80 -20.98
N GLY A 157 0.15 12.60 -21.63
CA GLY A 157 -1.05 12.04 -21.03
C GLY A 157 -0.89 10.62 -20.46
N TRP A 158 0.08 9.84 -20.97
CA TRP A 158 0.38 8.51 -20.42
C TRP A 158 0.81 8.54 -18.95
N HIS A 159 1.51 9.59 -18.55
CA HIS A 159 1.88 9.74 -17.12
C HIS A 159 0.67 10.07 -16.25
N LEU A 160 -0.31 10.81 -16.78
CA LEU A 160 -1.55 11.07 -16.06
C LEU A 160 -2.41 9.80 -15.96
N LEU A 161 -2.47 8.99 -17.01
CA LEU A 161 -3.11 7.68 -16.96
C LEU A 161 -2.43 6.77 -15.93
N ALA A 162 -1.10 6.71 -15.94
CA ALA A 162 -0.34 5.95 -14.94
C ALA A 162 -0.63 6.42 -13.50
N ALA A 163 -0.72 7.73 -13.26
CA ALA A 163 -1.10 8.28 -11.96
C ALA A 163 -2.50 7.80 -11.54
N SER A 164 -3.48 7.86 -12.46
CA SER A 164 -4.85 7.41 -12.19
C SER A 164 -4.94 5.92 -11.91
N LEU A 165 -4.19 5.10 -12.64
CA LEU A 165 -4.10 3.66 -12.40
C LEU A 165 -3.47 3.35 -11.04
N CYS A 166 -2.41 4.08 -10.66
CA CYS A 166 -1.80 3.94 -9.34
C CYS A 166 -2.77 4.37 -8.22
N CYS A 167 -3.50 5.49 -8.39
CA CYS A 167 -4.52 5.91 -7.41
C CYS A 167 -5.65 4.87 -7.28
N THR A 168 -6.10 4.31 -8.41
CA THR A 168 -7.09 3.22 -8.43
C THR A 168 -6.58 2.01 -7.66
N ALA A 169 -5.36 1.55 -7.96
CA ALA A 169 -4.74 0.42 -7.28
C ALA A 169 -4.58 0.70 -5.77
N ALA A 170 -4.12 1.89 -5.39
CA ALA A 170 -4.01 2.30 -4.00
C ALA A 170 -5.36 2.20 -3.27
N SER A 171 -6.42 2.74 -3.88
CA SER A 171 -7.77 2.73 -3.32
C SER A 171 -8.37 1.32 -3.21
N LEU A 172 -8.02 0.42 -4.12
CA LEU A 172 -8.45 -0.98 -4.09
C LEU A 172 -7.59 -1.86 -3.16
N CYS A 173 -6.49 -1.33 -2.63
CA CYS A 173 -5.68 -1.98 -1.60
C CYS A 173 -6.08 -1.54 -0.19
N SER A 174 -6.53 -0.30 0.01
CA SER A 174 -6.98 0.22 1.31
C SER A 174 -7.73 1.54 1.14
N ALA A 175 -8.65 1.86 2.05
CA ALA A 175 -9.35 3.14 2.08
C ALA A 175 -8.39 4.35 2.15
N HIS A 176 -7.26 4.22 2.82
CA HIS A 176 -6.22 5.26 2.85
C HIS A 176 -5.69 5.60 1.45
N GLY A 177 -5.77 4.67 0.50
CA GLY A 177 -5.39 4.89 -0.90
C GLY A 177 -6.23 5.97 -1.60
N LEU A 178 -7.44 6.28 -1.11
CA LEU A 178 -8.25 7.39 -1.63
C LEU A 178 -7.54 8.73 -1.52
N LEU A 179 -6.67 8.92 -0.54
CA LEU A 179 -5.88 10.15 -0.38
C LEU A 179 -4.91 10.38 -1.54
N SER A 180 -4.51 9.33 -2.25
CA SER A 180 -3.60 9.48 -3.40
C SER A 180 -4.20 10.31 -4.54
N TRP A 181 -5.53 10.38 -4.67
CA TRP A 181 -6.23 11.17 -5.67
C TRP A 181 -6.02 12.67 -5.53
N VAL A 182 -5.64 13.14 -4.34
CA VAL A 182 -5.24 14.53 -4.11
C VAL A 182 -4.07 14.90 -5.02
N SER A 183 -3.14 13.99 -5.30
CA SER A 183 -2.00 14.24 -6.19
C SER A 183 -2.46 14.54 -7.63
N VAL A 184 -3.47 13.82 -8.14
CA VAL A 184 -4.04 14.05 -9.48
C VAL A 184 -4.81 15.37 -9.50
N ALA A 185 -5.57 15.69 -8.46
CA ALA A 185 -6.28 16.96 -8.35
C ALA A 185 -5.32 18.16 -8.31
N LEU A 186 -4.24 18.09 -7.53
CA LEU A 186 -3.21 19.12 -7.49
C LEU A 186 -2.50 19.25 -8.84
N ALA A 187 -2.19 18.14 -9.52
CA ALA A 187 -1.61 18.18 -10.86
C ALA A 187 -2.56 18.85 -11.87
N ALA A 188 -3.88 18.65 -11.73
CA ALA A 188 -4.91 19.33 -12.53
C ALA A 188 -4.83 20.85 -12.38
N ILE A 189 -4.85 21.30 -11.12
CA ILE A 189 -4.82 22.73 -10.77
C ILE A 189 -3.54 23.37 -11.31
N TYR A 190 -2.40 22.76 -11.03
CA TYR A 190 -1.09 23.31 -11.41
C TYR A 190 -0.86 23.32 -12.93
N SER A 191 -1.32 22.28 -13.62
CA SER A 191 -1.11 22.15 -15.07
C SER A 191 -2.04 23.01 -15.92
N ARG A 192 -3.15 23.49 -15.36
CA ARG A 192 -4.28 24.14 -16.05
C ARG A 192 -4.92 23.28 -17.17
N GLN A 193 -4.69 21.96 -17.16
CA GLN A 193 -5.28 21.02 -18.12
C GLN A 193 -6.52 20.32 -17.51
N PHE A 194 -7.45 21.11 -16.99
CA PHE A 194 -8.58 20.63 -16.18
C PHE A 194 -9.37 19.50 -16.84
N ARG A 195 -9.64 19.58 -18.16
CA ARG A 195 -10.44 18.54 -18.86
C ARG A 195 -9.78 17.17 -18.79
N LYS A 196 -8.46 17.09 -19.05
CA LYS A 196 -7.71 15.82 -18.99
C LYS A 196 -7.67 15.26 -17.58
N CYS A 197 -7.42 16.13 -16.63
CA CYS A 197 -7.31 15.73 -15.22
C CYS A 197 -8.69 15.37 -14.64
N LEU A 198 -9.75 16.05 -15.03
CA LEU A 198 -11.12 15.72 -14.62
C LEU A 198 -11.52 14.31 -15.10
N ALA A 199 -11.23 13.99 -16.38
CA ALA A 199 -11.45 12.64 -16.89
C ALA A 199 -10.65 11.59 -16.11
N SER A 200 -9.44 11.93 -15.67
CA SER A 200 -8.59 11.05 -14.87
C SER A 200 -9.08 10.87 -13.43
N LEU A 201 -9.96 11.73 -12.92
CA LEU A 201 -10.59 11.62 -11.60
C LEU A 201 -11.90 10.81 -11.61
N ALA A 202 -12.44 10.46 -12.77
CA ALA A 202 -13.69 9.70 -12.86
C ALA A 202 -13.65 8.38 -12.05
N PRO A 203 -12.57 7.57 -12.08
CA PRO A 203 -12.49 6.37 -11.26
C PRO A 203 -12.56 6.66 -9.76
N ALA A 204 -12.07 7.82 -9.29
CA ALA A 204 -12.14 8.21 -7.88
C ALA A 204 -13.59 8.30 -7.38
N ALA A 205 -14.46 8.92 -8.17
CA ALA A 205 -15.88 9.07 -7.84
C ALA A 205 -16.58 7.70 -7.75
N ILE A 206 -16.27 6.80 -8.69
CA ILE A 206 -16.83 5.43 -8.69
C ILE A 206 -16.36 4.67 -7.45
N ILE A 207 -15.07 4.70 -7.16
CA ILE A 207 -14.52 3.99 -6.00
C ILE A 207 -15.07 4.57 -4.69
N ALA A 208 -15.12 5.89 -4.56
CA ALA A 208 -15.70 6.55 -3.39
C ALA A 208 -17.18 6.16 -3.20
N ALA A 209 -17.96 6.09 -4.28
CA ALA A 209 -19.33 5.62 -4.24
C ALA A 209 -19.42 4.15 -3.76
N CYS A 210 -18.53 3.28 -4.25
CA CYS A 210 -18.44 1.89 -3.80
C CYS A 210 -18.15 1.80 -2.29
N TYR A 211 -17.24 2.63 -1.76
CA TYR A 211 -16.94 2.68 -0.34
C TYR A 211 -18.17 3.14 0.47
N LEU A 212 -18.88 4.18 0.02
CA LEU A 212 -20.09 4.68 0.69
C LEU A 212 -21.22 3.64 0.70
N VAL A 213 -21.40 2.92 -0.40
CA VAL A 213 -22.38 1.83 -0.48
C VAL A 213 -21.98 0.69 0.44
N SER A 214 -20.72 0.28 0.43
CA SER A 214 -20.22 -0.78 1.31
C SER A 214 -20.40 -0.42 2.79
N ALA A 215 -20.06 0.79 3.19
CA ALA A 215 -20.21 1.25 4.58
C ALA A 215 -21.67 1.21 5.07
N ARG A 216 -22.66 1.40 4.19
CA ARG A 216 -24.09 1.31 4.52
C ARG A 216 -24.57 -0.13 4.72
N HIS A 217 -24.02 -1.07 3.96
CA HIS A 217 -24.42 -2.49 3.99
C HIS A 217 -23.67 -3.29 5.06
N PHE A 218 -22.53 -2.82 5.48
CA PHE A 218 -21.68 -3.42 6.51
C PHE A 218 -21.36 -2.34 7.56
N PRO A 219 -22.33 -1.94 8.40
CA PRO A 219 -22.02 -1.01 9.48
C PRO A 219 -20.91 -1.65 10.35
N PRO A 220 -19.96 -0.83 10.86
CA PRO A 220 -18.94 -1.31 11.77
C PRO A 220 -19.62 -2.06 12.90
N ALA A 221 -19.11 -3.25 13.23
CA ALA A 221 -19.65 -4.04 14.33
C ALA A 221 -19.75 -3.12 15.55
N ALA A 222 -20.96 -2.91 16.04
CA ALA A 222 -21.21 -2.11 17.23
C ALA A 222 -20.26 -2.60 18.31
N GLY A 223 -19.39 -1.73 18.78
CA GLY A 223 -18.18 -1.99 19.56
C GLY A 223 -18.33 -3.17 20.48
N GLY A 224 -17.36 -4.07 20.44
CA GLY A 224 -17.39 -5.36 21.10
C GLY A 224 -17.95 -5.26 22.49
N GLY A 225 -19.09 -5.90 22.67
CA GLY A 225 -19.70 -6.03 23.98
C GLY A 225 -18.67 -6.60 24.92
N GLY A 226 -18.24 -5.80 25.90
CA GLY A 226 -17.38 -6.27 26.95
C GLY A 226 -17.94 -7.56 27.48
N VAL A 227 -17.12 -8.61 27.47
CA VAL A 227 -17.38 -9.79 28.26
C VAL A 227 -17.46 -9.30 29.69
N SER A 228 -18.69 -9.12 30.17
CA SER A 228 -18.95 -8.91 31.58
C SER A 228 -18.40 -10.18 32.27
N PRO A 229 -17.47 -10.06 33.21
CA PRO A 229 -17.13 -11.21 34.03
C PRO A 229 -18.38 -11.54 34.85
N ALA A 230 -19.11 -12.58 34.38
CA ALA A 230 -20.18 -13.15 35.18
C ALA A 230 -19.57 -13.58 36.50
N GLY A 231 -20.14 -13.03 37.56
CA GLY A 231 -19.65 -13.18 38.92
C GLY A 231 -19.78 -14.60 39.48
N SER A 232 -19.17 -14.69 40.59
CA SER A 232 -19.06 -15.68 41.64
C SER A 232 -18.05 -16.73 41.49
#